data_07139f2163945e7cb39e05a25c6ef898
#
_entry.id   07139f2163945e7cb39e05a25c6ef898
#
_cell.length_a   1.000
_cell.length_b   1.000
_cell.length_c   1.000
_cell.angle_alpha   90.00
_cell.angle_beta   90.00
_cell.angle_gamma   90.00
#
_symmetry.space_group_name_H-M   'P 1'
#
loop_
_entity.id
_entity.type
_entity.pdbx_description
1 polymer ?
#
loop_
_entity_poly.entity_id
_entity_poly.type
_entity_poly.pdbx_seq_one_letter_code
_entity_poly.pdbx_strand_id
1 'polypeptide(L)'
;MEIPFVNTVATGQNIDRLRIEAGLSVKDMQMVFGFATPQAIYKWIHGTAMPTIDNLVILAAMLDVTMDEIVVVDVIARKCG
;
A
#
# COMPACT_ATOMS: atom_id res chain seq x y z
N MET A 1 24.96 -9.40 5.36
CA MET A 1 23.66 -9.81 4.82
C MET A 1 22.71 -8.63 4.82
N GLU A 2 22.03 -8.39 3.74
CA GLU A 2 21.02 -7.35 3.66
C GLU A 2 19.64 -7.96 3.89
N ILE A 3 18.86 -7.33 4.76
CA ILE A 3 17.52 -7.81 5.09
C ILE A 3 16.50 -6.79 4.60
N PRO A 4 15.61 -7.16 3.67
CA PRO A 4 14.57 -6.28 3.20
C PRO A 4 13.47 -6.13 4.26
N PHE A 5 12.88 -4.96 4.32
CA PHE A 5 11.70 -4.70 5.15
C PHE A 5 10.77 -3.73 4.44
N VAL A 6 9.48 -3.81 4.76
CA VAL A 6 8.49 -2.92 4.15
C VAL A 6 8.55 -1.55 4.81
N ASN A 7 8.71 -0.51 3.99
CA ASN A 7 8.57 0.86 4.44
C ASN A 7 7.09 1.23 4.38
N THR A 8 6.43 1.22 5.53
CA THR A 8 4.97 1.42 5.59
C THR A 8 4.55 2.83 5.21
N VAL A 9 5.32 3.83 5.60
CA VAL A 9 5.04 5.23 5.27
C VAL A 9 5.18 5.46 3.77
N ALA A 10 6.29 5.03 3.18
CA ALA A 10 6.53 5.18 1.75
C ALA A 10 5.54 4.36 0.92
N THR A 11 5.15 3.18 1.38
CA THR A 11 4.10 2.38 0.74
C THR A 11 2.77 3.11 0.75
N GLY A 12 2.40 3.73 1.86
CA GLY A 12 1.17 4.51 1.97
C GLY A 12 1.16 5.70 1.02
N GLN A 13 2.26 6.43 0.94
CA GLN A 13 2.41 7.53 -0.02
C GLN A 13 2.30 7.03 -1.46
N ASN A 14 2.85 5.87 -1.74
CA ASN A 14 2.80 5.26 -3.06
C ASN A 14 1.37 4.83 -3.42
N ILE A 15 0.63 4.26 -2.48
CA ILE A 15 -0.80 3.94 -2.67
C ILE A 15 -1.58 5.20 -3.05
N ASP A 16 -1.36 6.28 -2.32
CA ASP A 16 -2.04 7.55 -2.59
C ASP A 16 -1.69 8.11 -3.96
N ARG A 17 -0.41 8.06 -4.33
CA ARG A 17 0.06 8.50 -5.65
C ARG A 17 -0.59 7.67 -6.77
N LEU A 18 -0.59 6.36 -6.64
CA LEU A 18 -1.17 5.45 -7.63
C LEU A 18 -2.69 5.65 -7.75
N ARG A 19 -3.36 5.88 -6.63
CA ARG A 19 -4.79 6.21 -6.59
C ARG A 19 -5.09 7.46 -7.41
N ILE A 20 -4.33 8.52 -7.17
CA ILE A 20 -4.50 9.80 -7.87
C ILE A 20 -4.26 9.62 -9.37
N GLU A 21 -3.19 8.92 -9.73
CA GLU A 21 -2.87 8.62 -11.14
C GLU A 21 -3.97 7.82 -11.82
N ALA A 22 -4.62 6.91 -11.09
CA ALA A 22 -5.74 6.12 -11.61
C ALA A 22 -7.06 6.90 -11.65
N GLY A 23 -7.09 8.11 -11.14
CA GLY A 23 -8.31 8.92 -11.10
C GLY A 23 -9.34 8.45 -10.08
N LEU A 24 -8.92 7.73 -9.03
CA LEU A 24 -9.80 7.18 -8.02
C LEU A 24 -9.82 8.04 -6.76
N SER A 25 -11.02 8.31 -6.25
CA SER A 25 -11.18 8.92 -4.93
C SER A 25 -11.05 7.84 -3.84
N VAL A 26 -10.80 8.28 -2.61
CA VAL A 26 -10.84 7.36 -1.46
C VAL A 26 -12.22 6.71 -1.34
N LYS A 27 -13.27 7.45 -1.64
CA LYS A 27 -14.64 6.91 -1.64
C LYS A 27 -14.82 5.81 -2.70
N ASP A 28 -14.27 6.00 -3.89
CA ASP A 28 -14.30 4.96 -4.93
C ASP A 28 -13.64 3.69 -4.43
N MET A 29 -12.49 3.80 -3.79
CA MET A 29 -11.79 2.67 -3.21
C MET A 29 -12.61 2.01 -2.10
N GLN A 30 -13.20 2.81 -1.22
CA GLN A 30 -14.08 2.31 -0.15
C GLN A 30 -15.21 1.45 -0.72
N MET A 31 -15.81 1.90 -1.82
CA MET A 31 -16.91 1.17 -2.47
C MET A 31 -16.44 -0.16 -3.07
N VAL A 32 -15.28 -0.16 -3.72
CA VAL A 32 -14.71 -1.39 -4.31
C VAL A 32 -14.44 -2.43 -3.24
N PHE A 33 -13.88 -2.00 -2.10
CA PHE A 33 -13.61 -2.90 -0.97
C PHE A 33 -14.86 -3.31 -0.19
N GLY A 34 -15.95 -2.57 -0.33
CA GLY A 34 -17.14 -2.79 0.47
C GLY A 34 -16.97 -2.40 1.93
N PHE A 35 -16.08 -1.48 2.24
CA PHE A 35 -15.88 -1.01 3.61
C PHE A 35 -16.98 -0.06 4.04
N ALA A 36 -17.42 -0.21 5.29
CA ALA A 36 -18.43 0.68 5.87
C ALA A 36 -17.92 2.12 6.03
N THR A 37 -16.60 2.29 6.22
CA THR A 37 -15.96 3.59 6.41
C THR A 37 -14.65 3.63 5.62
N PRO A 38 -14.10 4.82 5.34
CA PRO A 38 -12.82 4.92 4.63
C PRO A 38 -11.60 4.79 5.56
N GLN A 39 -11.79 4.50 6.84
CA GLN A 39 -10.71 4.56 7.83
C GLN A 39 -9.55 3.64 7.51
N ALA A 40 -9.82 2.40 7.06
CA ALA A 40 -8.75 1.45 6.71
C ALA A 40 -7.87 2.01 5.59
N ILE A 41 -8.48 2.62 4.58
CA ILE A 41 -7.76 3.21 3.45
C ILE A 41 -6.87 4.37 3.91
N TYR A 42 -7.38 5.23 4.77
CA TYR A 42 -6.58 6.32 5.34
C TYR A 42 -5.42 5.82 6.19
N LYS A 43 -5.61 4.73 6.94
CA LYS A 43 -4.51 4.11 7.68
C LYS A 43 -3.41 3.61 6.75
N TRP A 44 -3.77 3.04 5.61
CA TRP A 44 -2.79 2.63 4.60
C TRP A 44 -2.04 3.83 4.03
N ILE A 45 -2.76 4.87 3.61
CA ILE A 45 -2.19 6.09 3.03
C ILE A 45 -1.23 6.76 4.01
N HIS A 46 -1.58 6.80 5.30
CA HIS A 46 -0.76 7.42 6.33
C HIS A 46 0.36 6.51 6.86
N GLY A 47 0.40 5.25 6.43
CA GLY A 47 1.45 4.31 6.83
C GLY A 47 1.31 3.79 8.25
N THR A 48 0.13 3.94 8.87
CA THR A 48 -0.13 3.43 10.22
C THR A 48 -0.56 1.98 10.24
N ALA A 49 -0.98 1.45 9.09
CA ALA A 49 -1.30 0.05 8.91
C ALA A 49 -1.02 -0.35 7.47
N MET A 50 -0.73 -1.62 7.24
CA MET A 50 -0.58 -2.19 5.91
C MET A 50 -1.86 -2.92 5.51
N PRO A 51 -2.22 -2.89 4.21
CA PRO A 51 -3.28 -3.78 3.73
C PRO A 51 -2.87 -5.24 3.96
N THR A 52 -3.85 -6.08 4.23
CA THR A 52 -3.64 -7.53 4.22
C THR A 52 -3.26 -7.97 2.80
N ILE A 53 -2.73 -9.19 2.67
CA ILE A 53 -2.40 -9.74 1.34
C ILE A 53 -3.63 -9.75 0.44
N ASP A 54 -4.79 -10.14 0.95
CA ASP A 54 -6.03 -10.14 0.18
C ASP A 54 -6.39 -8.75 -0.34
N ASN A 55 -6.28 -7.75 0.52
CA ASN A 55 -6.58 -6.37 0.14
C ASN A 55 -5.52 -5.83 -0.83
N LEU A 56 -4.27 -6.26 -0.68
CA LEU A 56 -3.19 -5.86 -1.58
C LEU A 56 -3.43 -6.38 -3.00
N VAL A 57 -3.93 -7.61 -3.14
CA VAL A 57 -4.32 -8.18 -4.44
C VAL A 57 -5.42 -7.34 -5.09
N ILE A 58 -6.43 -6.94 -4.32
CA ILE A 58 -7.52 -6.09 -4.80
C ILE A 58 -6.99 -4.71 -5.21
N LEU A 59 -6.11 -4.12 -4.41
CA LEU A 59 -5.47 -2.85 -4.73
C LEU A 59 -4.71 -2.93 -6.06
N ALA A 60 -3.92 -3.96 -6.25
CA ALA A 60 -3.16 -4.17 -7.48
C ALA A 60 -4.07 -4.23 -8.70
N ALA A 61 -5.18 -4.98 -8.60
CA ALA A 61 -6.16 -5.07 -9.68
C ALA A 61 -6.85 -3.72 -9.95
N MET A 62 -7.26 -3.03 -8.89
CA MET A 62 -7.96 -1.75 -8.98
C MET A 62 -7.07 -0.64 -9.56
N LEU A 63 -5.81 -0.61 -9.17
CA LEU A 63 -4.84 0.39 -9.61
C LEU A 63 -4.14 0.00 -10.92
N ASP A 64 -4.40 -1.20 -11.43
CA ASP A 64 -3.79 -1.75 -12.65
C ASP A 64 -2.26 -1.78 -12.55
N VAL A 65 -1.77 -2.26 -11.44
CA VAL A 65 -0.33 -2.40 -11.14
C VAL A 65 -0.08 -3.77 -10.50
N THR A 66 1.19 -4.11 -10.34
CA THR A 66 1.58 -5.30 -9.58
C THR A 66 1.69 -4.97 -8.09
N MET A 67 1.66 -6.00 -7.25
CA MET A 67 1.89 -5.80 -5.81
C MET A 67 3.28 -5.21 -5.53
N ASP A 68 4.28 -5.60 -6.32
CA ASP A 68 5.64 -5.07 -6.20
C ASP A 68 5.70 -3.57 -6.50
N GLU A 69 4.84 -3.08 -7.37
CA GLU A 69 4.75 -1.65 -7.67
C GLU A 69 4.09 -0.85 -6.55
N ILE A 70 3.33 -1.50 -5.69
CA ILE A 70 2.66 -0.87 -4.55
C ILE A 70 3.59 -0.81 -3.33
N VAL A 71 4.19 -1.94 -2.97
CA VAL A 71 4.97 -2.09 -1.74
C VAL A 71 6.36 -1.49 -1.92
N VAL A 72 6.72 -0.56 -1.06
CA VAL A 72 8.06 0.04 -1.03
C VAL A 72 8.89 -0.72 0.00
N VAL A 73 10.03 -1.22 -0.45
CA VAL A 73 10.93 -2.03 0.36
C VAL A 73 12.26 -1.31 0.54
N ASP A 74 12.72 -1.22 1.77
CA ASP A 74 14.08 -0.80 2.10
C ASP A 74 14.87 -2.00 2.58
N VAL A 75 16.18 -1.84 2.72
CA VAL A 75 17.07 -2.88 3.22
C VAL A 75 17.86 -2.38 4.41
N ILE A 76 18.02 -3.29 5.38
CA ILE A 76 18.94 -3.08 6.50
C ILE A 76 20.19 -3.90 6.22
N ALA A 77 21.34 -3.22 6.17
CA ALA A 77 22.63 -3.89 6.10
C ALA A 77 22.99 -4.42 7.48
N ARG A 78 23.19 -5.73 7.59
CA ARG A 78 23.70 -6.34 8.82
C ARG A 78 25.16 -6.68 8.66
N LYS A 79 25.96 -6.20 9.61
CA LYS A 79 27.33 -6.64 9.72
C LYS A 79 27.36 -8.03 10.33
N CYS A 80 28.03 -8.95 9.68
CA CYS A 80 28.33 -10.25 10.25
C CYS A 80 29.48 -10.10 11.24
N GLY A 81 29.31 -10.60 12.41
CA GLY A 81 30.41 -10.63 13.35
C GLY A 81 30.16 -10.13 14.68
#